data_2d31f9687eca3cb52883fd70e9d130f7
#
_entry.id   2d31f9687eca3cb52883fd70e9d130f7
#
_cell.length_a   1.000
_cell.length_b   1.000
_cell.length_c   1.000
_cell.angle_alpha   90.00
_cell.angle_beta   90.00
_cell.angle_gamma   90.00
#
_symmetry.space_group_name_H-M   'P 1'
#
loop_
_entity.id
_entity.type
_entity.pdbx_description
1 polymer ?
#
loop_
_entity_poly.entity_id
_entity_poly.type
_entity_poly.pdbx_seq_one_letter_code
_entity_poly.pdbx_strand_id
1 'polypeptide(L)'
;MNCQPRIPFAGLVLSVLLALPASAQKIKVIVDQDARGPGTSDQQAILVFLQSEKFDVLGITTVSGDQWVKEETEHVLRLLEIANRTDVPVIQGAEFPLLNSKEETERWEALYGKFEYKGAWTDKFKAYRSLVTEMPYHDPDVVPPMPEGEPHIEAAPGTAAEFIIKMVHKYPGEVVLWAGGPLTNYALALKLDPSIATLAKEFVMMGGGLYADKGAIDPGAIDARREFNWWFDPEAARIVLRAPWKKVTITPIDISVKTRFTNEMKATISKANTPITEYLDKYSLPGYMWDEIAGAALIDPSIITGQKQLYMDIDIDHGASYGKTLFWDPKTEVPPYLKLANVQFDIDAEKFYKLYTDLMTRPIGKH
;
A
#
# COMPACT_ATOMS: atom_id res chain seq x y z
N MET A 1 -80.73 41.26 13.97
CA MET A 1 -79.36 41.65 13.62
C MET A 1 -78.41 40.56 14.16
N ASN A 2 -78.07 39.60 13.28
CA ASN A 2 -77.15 38.50 13.66
C ASN A 2 -75.76 38.78 13.12
N CYS A 3 -74.82 39.02 14.05
CA CYS A 3 -73.39 39.10 13.76
C CYS A 3 -72.76 37.71 13.94
N GLN A 4 -72.33 37.08 12.87
CA GLN A 4 -71.44 35.90 12.93
C GLN A 4 -69.99 36.32 12.92
N PRO A 5 -69.08 35.68 13.72
CA PRO A 5 -67.70 35.97 13.71
C PRO A 5 -66.98 35.21 12.56
N ARG A 6 -66.13 35.95 11.81
CA ARG A 6 -65.24 35.39 10.78
C ARG A 6 -63.99 34.77 11.45
N ILE A 7 -63.75 33.49 11.21
CA ILE A 7 -62.53 32.76 11.60
C ILE A 7 -61.46 33.02 10.53
N PRO A 8 -60.25 33.45 10.87
CA PRO A 8 -59.19 33.55 9.88
C PRO A 8 -58.56 32.20 9.60
N PHE A 9 -58.50 31.83 8.33
CA PHE A 9 -57.77 30.68 7.85
C PHE A 9 -56.24 30.94 7.94
N ALA A 10 -55.58 30.31 8.89
CA ALA A 10 -54.13 30.28 8.95
C ALA A 10 -53.60 29.21 7.99
N GLY A 11 -53.03 29.66 6.87
CA GLY A 11 -52.37 28.77 5.92
C GLY A 11 -51.09 28.21 6.51
N LEU A 12 -51.06 26.88 6.69
CA LEU A 12 -49.87 26.14 7.11
C LEU A 12 -48.94 25.99 5.90
N VAL A 13 -47.86 26.78 5.84
CA VAL A 13 -46.80 26.60 4.83
C VAL A 13 -45.92 25.43 5.28
N LEU A 14 -46.12 24.28 4.65
CA LEU A 14 -45.28 23.08 4.85
C LEU A 14 -43.97 23.26 4.10
N SER A 15 -42.92 23.68 4.78
CA SER A 15 -41.57 23.75 4.23
C SER A 15 -41.02 22.33 4.10
N VAL A 16 -41.03 21.78 2.90
CA VAL A 16 -40.32 20.53 2.56
C VAL A 16 -38.83 20.84 2.50
N LEU A 17 -38.10 20.54 3.55
CA LEU A 17 -36.64 20.48 3.55
C LEU A 17 -36.24 19.25 2.70
N LEU A 18 -35.84 19.50 1.46
CA LEU A 18 -35.14 18.52 0.64
C LEU A 18 -33.77 18.25 1.30
N ALA A 19 -33.69 17.14 2.03
CA ALA A 19 -32.40 16.63 2.49
C ALA A 19 -31.59 16.20 1.25
N LEU A 20 -30.62 17.01 0.85
CA LEU A 20 -29.60 16.59 -0.10
C LEU A 20 -28.91 15.35 0.48
N PRO A 21 -28.68 14.29 -0.31
CA PRO A 21 -27.92 13.14 0.16
C PRO A 21 -26.54 13.66 0.61
N ALA A 22 -26.21 13.45 1.88
CA ALA A 22 -24.87 13.73 2.37
C ALA A 22 -23.91 12.88 1.55
N SER A 23 -23.07 13.52 0.74
CA SER A 23 -21.95 12.84 0.09
C SER A 23 -21.15 12.14 1.17
N ALA A 24 -20.94 10.82 1.06
CA ALA A 24 -20.14 10.09 2.03
C ALA A 24 -18.75 10.73 2.09
N GLN A 25 -18.29 11.07 3.29
CA GLN A 25 -17.00 11.71 3.49
C GLN A 25 -15.90 10.78 2.95
N LYS A 26 -15.07 11.31 2.06
CA LYS A 26 -13.93 10.56 1.51
C LYS A 26 -12.93 10.20 2.60
N ILE A 27 -12.31 9.05 2.44
CA ILE A 27 -11.25 8.55 3.32
C ILE A 27 -9.96 9.28 2.96
N LYS A 28 -9.44 10.09 3.87
CA LYS A 28 -8.11 10.70 3.71
C LYS A 28 -7.05 9.62 3.85
N VAL A 29 -6.18 9.47 2.85
CA VAL A 29 -5.14 8.46 2.83
C VAL A 29 -3.80 9.03 2.39
N ILE A 30 -2.72 8.58 3.04
CA ILE A 30 -1.36 8.68 2.54
C ILE A 30 -0.97 7.29 2.06
N VAL A 31 -0.48 7.18 0.83
CA VAL A 31 -0.02 5.93 0.21
C VAL A 31 1.51 5.95 0.21
N ASP A 32 2.11 5.00 0.93
CA ASP A 32 3.56 4.80 0.98
C ASP A 32 3.91 3.51 0.24
N GLN A 33 4.78 3.58 -0.76
CA GLN A 33 5.02 2.47 -1.66
C GLN A 33 6.46 2.45 -2.20
N ASP A 34 7.03 1.26 -2.35
CA ASP A 34 8.24 0.98 -3.11
C ASP A 34 7.88 0.66 -4.55
N ALA A 35 7.38 1.68 -5.23
CA ALA A 35 6.60 1.60 -6.46
C ALA A 35 7.45 1.34 -7.71
N ARG A 36 8.08 0.18 -7.76
CA ARG A 36 8.79 -0.26 -8.94
C ARG A 36 7.91 -0.15 -10.18
N GLY A 37 8.42 0.48 -11.21
CA GLY A 37 7.72 0.65 -12.49
C GLY A 37 8.24 -0.23 -13.60
N PRO A 38 7.59 -0.16 -14.78
CA PRO A 38 6.20 0.19 -14.96
C PRO A 38 5.25 -1.02 -14.81
N GLY A 39 4.00 -0.75 -14.42
CA GLY A 39 2.90 -1.72 -14.49
C GLY A 39 2.94 -2.87 -13.50
N THR A 40 3.78 -2.80 -12.47
CA THR A 40 3.88 -3.79 -11.41
C THR A 40 2.68 -3.76 -10.46
N SER A 41 2.60 -4.72 -9.53
CA SER A 41 1.61 -4.76 -8.44
C SER A 41 1.59 -3.44 -7.66
N ASP A 42 2.76 -2.88 -7.36
CA ASP A 42 2.93 -1.63 -6.62
C ASP A 42 2.27 -0.46 -7.33
N GLN A 43 2.52 -0.31 -8.64
CA GLN A 43 1.89 0.70 -9.49
C GLN A 43 0.37 0.47 -9.58
N GLN A 44 -0.07 -0.78 -9.69
CA GLN A 44 -1.48 -1.15 -9.73
C GLN A 44 -2.18 -0.84 -8.40
N ALA A 45 -1.51 -1.03 -7.27
CA ALA A 45 -2.03 -0.66 -5.95
C ALA A 45 -2.24 0.86 -5.83
N ILE A 46 -1.30 1.67 -6.31
CA ILE A 46 -1.48 3.14 -6.37
C ILE A 46 -2.71 3.49 -7.21
N LEU A 47 -2.92 2.83 -8.36
CA LEU A 47 -4.10 3.05 -9.19
C LEU A 47 -5.42 2.70 -8.48
N VAL A 48 -5.45 1.72 -7.58
CA VAL A 48 -6.63 1.42 -6.75
C VAL A 48 -7.07 2.64 -5.95
N PHE A 49 -6.13 3.38 -5.37
CA PHE A 49 -6.42 4.61 -4.63
C PHE A 49 -6.82 5.76 -5.54
N LEU A 50 -6.11 5.97 -6.64
CA LEU A 50 -6.33 7.08 -7.56
C LEU A 50 -7.67 6.97 -8.32
N GLN A 51 -8.10 5.77 -8.66
CA GLN A 51 -9.33 5.49 -9.42
C GLN A 51 -10.59 5.36 -8.55
N SER A 52 -10.46 5.39 -7.23
CA SER A 52 -11.58 5.26 -6.32
C SER A 52 -12.07 6.62 -5.82
N GLU A 53 -13.35 6.90 -6.03
CA GLU A 53 -14.03 8.10 -5.48
C GLU A 53 -14.09 8.11 -3.95
N LYS A 54 -13.85 6.97 -3.30
CA LYS A 54 -13.88 6.85 -1.83
C LYS A 54 -12.69 7.51 -1.15
N PHE A 55 -11.61 7.78 -1.88
CA PHE A 55 -10.39 8.33 -1.31
C PHE A 55 -10.18 9.83 -1.62
N ASP A 56 -9.65 10.51 -0.62
CA ASP A 56 -8.96 11.78 -0.71
C ASP A 56 -7.47 11.45 -0.51
N VAL A 57 -6.73 11.24 -1.61
CA VAL A 57 -5.32 10.89 -1.57
C VAL A 57 -4.52 12.15 -1.27
N LEU A 58 -4.06 12.28 -0.02
CA LEU A 58 -3.34 13.46 0.45
C LEU A 58 -1.94 13.58 -0.16
N GLY A 59 -1.35 12.47 -0.54
CA GLY A 59 -0.06 12.35 -1.18
C GLY A 59 0.42 10.91 -1.26
N ILE A 60 1.42 10.70 -2.10
CA ILE A 60 2.13 9.43 -2.24
C ILE A 60 3.55 9.65 -1.76
N THR A 61 4.01 8.82 -0.83
CA THR A 61 5.41 8.78 -0.39
C THR A 61 6.07 7.54 -0.98
N THR A 62 7.31 7.68 -1.44
CA THR A 62 8.08 6.56 -1.99
C THR A 62 9.15 6.13 -1.01
N VAL A 63 9.63 4.90 -1.11
CA VAL A 63 10.64 4.31 -0.23
C VAL A 63 11.43 3.28 -1.02
N SER A 64 12.73 3.16 -0.82
CA SER A 64 13.48 2.07 -1.44
C SER A 64 13.02 0.71 -0.92
N GLY A 65 12.86 -0.21 -1.84
CA GLY A 65 12.46 -1.58 -1.58
C GLY A 65 12.66 -2.42 -2.83
N ASP A 66 11.66 -2.55 -3.66
CA ASP A 66 11.71 -3.27 -4.92
C ASP A 66 12.76 -2.68 -5.87
N GLN A 67 12.95 -1.34 -5.82
CA GLN A 67 14.05 -0.62 -6.44
C GLN A 67 14.52 0.52 -5.52
N TRP A 68 15.40 1.39 -6.01
CA TRP A 68 15.83 2.56 -5.30
C TRP A 68 14.78 3.67 -5.35
N VAL A 69 14.61 4.39 -4.25
CA VAL A 69 13.55 5.40 -4.08
C VAL A 69 13.54 6.47 -5.17
N LYS A 70 14.70 6.83 -5.71
CA LYS A 70 14.79 7.83 -6.77
C LYS A 70 14.11 7.35 -8.06
N GLU A 71 14.44 6.12 -8.49
CA GLU A 71 13.80 5.47 -9.64
C GLU A 71 12.30 5.32 -9.42
N GLU A 72 11.90 4.81 -8.26
CA GLU A 72 10.49 4.61 -7.92
C GLU A 72 9.71 5.92 -7.89
N THR A 73 10.33 7.00 -7.41
CA THR A 73 9.73 8.34 -7.45
C THR A 73 9.42 8.78 -8.87
N GLU A 74 10.37 8.60 -9.80
CA GLU A 74 10.16 8.94 -11.20
C GLU A 74 9.04 8.11 -11.85
N HIS A 75 8.99 6.80 -11.57
CA HIS A 75 7.90 5.93 -12.04
C HIS A 75 6.53 6.35 -11.48
N VAL A 76 6.45 6.75 -10.21
CA VAL A 76 5.20 7.25 -9.61
C VAL A 76 4.78 8.58 -10.23
N LEU A 77 5.71 9.52 -10.43
CA LEU A 77 5.42 10.79 -11.11
C LEU A 77 4.86 10.55 -12.52
N ARG A 78 5.48 9.64 -13.27
CA ARG A 78 5.00 9.27 -14.59
C ARG A 78 3.63 8.60 -14.56
N LEU A 79 3.38 7.72 -13.59
CA LEU A 79 2.07 7.11 -13.40
C LEU A 79 0.97 8.16 -13.15
N LEU A 80 1.27 9.20 -12.35
CA LEU A 80 0.32 10.29 -12.10
C LEU A 80 -0.02 11.09 -13.37
N GLU A 81 0.94 11.31 -14.25
CA GLU A 81 0.68 11.92 -15.54
C GLU A 81 -0.24 11.06 -16.42
N ILE A 82 0.05 9.74 -16.50
CA ILE A 82 -0.78 8.77 -17.24
C ILE A 82 -2.19 8.71 -16.66
N ALA A 83 -2.33 8.74 -15.34
CA ALA A 83 -3.60 8.73 -14.65
C ALA A 83 -4.31 10.10 -14.62
N ASN A 84 -3.70 11.16 -15.18
CA ASN A 84 -4.20 12.54 -15.07
C ASN A 84 -4.49 12.99 -13.63
N ARG A 85 -3.62 12.58 -12.69
CA ARG A 85 -3.71 12.85 -11.25
C ARG A 85 -2.51 13.62 -10.73
N THR A 86 -2.00 14.57 -11.52
CA THR A 86 -0.88 15.46 -11.15
C THR A 86 -1.21 16.43 -10.01
N ASP A 87 -2.45 16.43 -9.53
CA ASP A 87 -2.90 17.12 -8.33
C ASP A 87 -2.43 16.45 -7.03
N VAL A 88 -2.04 15.17 -7.07
CA VAL A 88 -1.55 14.43 -5.91
C VAL A 88 -0.04 14.62 -5.78
N PRO A 89 0.48 15.17 -4.68
CA PRO A 89 1.91 15.35 -4.49
C PRO A 89 2.60 13.99 -4.27
N VAL A 90 3.78 13.83 -4.88
CA VAL A 90 4.71 12.73 -4.60
C VAL A 90 5.86 13.26 -3.77
N ILE A 91 6.20 12.59 -2.69
CA ILE A 91 7.27 12.99 -1.79
C ILE A 91 8.28 11.83 -1.70
N GLN A 92 9.51 12.08 -2.15
CA GLN A 92 10.58 11.11 -2.03
C GLN A 92 10.91 10.85 -0.57
N GLY A 93 11.03 9.58 -0.20
CA GLY A 93 11.31 9.14 1.16
C GLY A 93 12.71 8.57 1.34
N ALA A 94 12.80 7.54 2.19
CA ALA A 94 14.07 6.96 2.60
C ALA A 94 14.75 6.21 1.45
N GLU A 95 16.02 6.51 1.24
CA GLU A 95 16.87 5.84 0.26
C GLU A 95 17.41 4.51 0.79
N PHE A 96 17.69 4.43 2.09
CA PHE A 96 18.24 3.24 2.73
C PHE A 96 17.38 2.77 3.88
N PRO A 97 17.33 1.45 4.16
CA PRO A 97 16.80 0.91 5.42
C PRO A 97 17.53 1.48 6.64
N LEU A 98 16.95 1.32 7.82
CA LEU A 98 17.54 1.85 9.06
C LEU A 98 18.91 1.20 9.39
N LEU A 99 19.04 -0.10 9.21
CA LEU A 99 20.28 -0.84 9.51
C LEU A 99 20.67 -1.85 8.44
N ASN A 100 19.68 -2.54 7.84
CA ASN A 100 19.98 -3.55 6.84
C ASN A 100 20.64 -2.95 5.60
N SER A 101 21.47 -3.73 4.91
CA SER A 101 22.16 -3.29 3.69
C SER A 101 22.45 -4.47 2.76
N LYS A 102 22.88 -4.17 1.55
CA LYS A 102 23.34 -5.18 0.58
C LYS A 102 24.48 -6.03 1.17
N GLU A 103 25.44 -5.38 1.81
CA GLU A 103 26.61 -6.05 2.39
C GLU A 103 26.23 -6.94 3.58
N GLU A 104 25.35 -6.48 4.48
CA GLU A 104 24.86 -7.31 5.58
C GLU A 104 24.06 -8.49 5.07
N THR A 105 23.26 -8.29 4.04
CA THR A 105 22.51 -9.36 3.36
C THR A 105 23.46 -10.39 2.74
N GLU A 106 24.51 -9.97 2.05
CA GLU A 106 25.51 -10.87 1.48
C GLU A 106 26.26 -11.69 2.56
N ARG A 107 26.58 -11.08 3.71
CA ARG A 107 27.14 -11.78 4.87
C ARG A 107 26.18 -12.83 5.42
N TRP A 108 24.89 -12.46 5.55
CA TRP A 108 23.87 -13.38 5.99
C TRP A 108 23.72 -14.55 5.01
N GLU A 109 23.67 -14.27 3.72
CA GLU A 109 23.59 -15.27 2.65
C GLU A 109 24.76 -16.26 2.64
N ALA A 110 25.95 -15.78 2.97
CA ALA A 110 27.15 -16.65 3.05
C ALA A 110 27.04 -17.70 4.17
N LEU A 111 26.24 -17.44 5.21
CA LEU A 111 26.06 -18.31 6.36
C LEU A 111 24.80 -19.19 6.26
N TYR A 112 23.72 -18.65 5.70
CA TYR A 112 22.39 -19.23 5.85
C TYR A 112 21.69 -19.55 4.54
N GLY A 113 22.26 -19.18 3.39
CA GLY A 113 21.71 -19.46 2.06
C GLY A 113 21.26 -18.22 1.31
N LYS A 114 21.18 -18.34 -0.02
CA LYS A 114 20.90 -17.24 -0.93
C LYS A 114 19.41 -16.87 -0.98
N PHE A 115 19.14 -15.56 -1.05
CA PHE A 115 17.82 -15.07 -1.47
C PHE A 115 17.74 -15.03 -2.99
N GLU A 116 16.61 -15.39 -3.54
CA GLU A 116 16.34 -15.23 -4.97
C GLU A 116 15.97 -13.79 -5.32
N TYR A 117 15.28 -13.12 -4.40
CA TYR A 117 14.85 -11.74 -4.55
C TYR A 117 15.27 -10.89 -3.36
N LYS A 118 15.86 -9.74 -3.66
CA LYS A 118 16.39 -8.78 -2.68
C LYS A 118 16.03 -7.33 -3.05
N GLY A 119 15.00 -7.13 -3.87
CA GLY A 119 14.64 -5.80 -4.34
C GLY A 119 15.81 -5.09 -5.04
N ALA A 120 16.05 -3.84 -4.67
CA ALA A 120 17.13 -3.01 -5.19
C ALA A 120 18.54 -3.63 -5.08
N TRP A 121 18.73 -4.64 -4.23
CA TRP A 121 20.03 -5.32 -4.05
C TRP A 121 20.19 -6.57 -4.90
N THR A 122 19.25 -6.89 -5.77
CA THR A 122 19.32 -8.06 -6.63
C THR A 122 20.30 -7.84 -7.76
N ASP A 123 21.37 -8.65 -7.85
CA ASP A 123 22.44 -8.49 -8.86
C ASP A 123 21.97 -8.81 -10.27
N LYS A 124 21.14 -9.84 -10.41
CA LYS A 124 20.48 -10.22 -11.65
C LYS A 124 19.08 -10.69 -11.32
N PHE A 125 18.14 -9.90 -11.71
CA PHE A 125 16.77 -10.31 -11.69
C PHE A 125 16.58 -11.40 -12.76
N LYS A 126 16.78 -12.65 -12.39
CA LYS A 126 16.21 -13.75 -13.16
C LYS A 126 14.71 -13.65 -12.92
N ALA A 127 14.14 -12.74 -13.69
CA ALA A 127 12.76 -12.38 -13.63
C ALA A 127 11.97 -13.42 -12.82
N TYR A 128 11.46 -13.03 -11.71
CA TYR A 128 10.14 -13.47 -11.38
C TYR A 128 9.41 -13.49 -12.72
N ARG A 129 9.21 -14.61 -13.31
CA ARG A 129 8.79 -14.91 -14.69
C ARG A 129 7.85 -13.91 -15.35
N SER A 130 7.67 -12.76 -14.75
CA SER A 130 6.70 -11.72 -15.05
C SER A 130 7.31 -10.39 -15.46
N LEU A 131 8.63 -10.22 -15.47
CA LEU A 131 9.20 -8.91 -15.78
C LEU A 131 9.95 -8.95 -17.11
N VAL A 132 9.67 -7.95 -17.91
CA VAL A 132 10.05 -7.83 -19.30
C VAL A 132 11.55 -7.63 -19.49
N THR A 133 12.28 -7.28 -18.41
CA THR A 133 13.70 -6.96 -18.51
C THR A 133 14.47 -7.49 -17.33
N GLU A 134 15.60 -8.16 -17.59
CA GLU A 134 16.66 -8.29 -16.59
C GLU A 134 17.14 -6.88 -16.27
N MET A 135 16.86 -6.40 -15.07
CA MET A 135 17.41 -5.14 -14.58
C MET A 135 18.66 -5.48 -13.79
N PRO A 136 19.85 -5.11 -14.28
CA PRO A 136 21.06 -5.26 -13.50
C PRO A 136 21.01 -4.34 -12.28
N TYR A 137 21.68 -4.72 -11.21
CA TYR A 137 21.93 -3.83 -10.09
C TYR A 137 22.52 -2.49 -10.60
N HIS A 138 22.03 -1.40 -10.04
CA HIS A 138 22.57 -0.06 -10.23
C HIS A 138 22.65 0.70 -8.90
N ASP A 139 23.43 1.75 -8.85
CA ASP A 139 23.59 2.58 -7.66
C ASP A 139 22.33 3.43 -7.39
N PRO A 140 22.09 3.86 -6.13
CA PRO A 140 20.86 4.55 -5.72
C PRO A 140 20.58 5.86 -6.48
N ASP A 141 21.59 6.54 -6.95
CA ASP A 141 21.48 7.81 -7.67
C ASP A 141 21.20 7.65 -9.17
N VAL A 142 21.19 6.41 -9.68
CA VAL A 142 20.91 6.10 -11.08
C VAL A 142 19.43 5.84 -11.28
N VAL A 143 18.84 6.47 -12.27
CA VAL A 143 17.49 6.13 -12.80
C VAL A 143 17.71 5.49 -14.16
N PRO A 144 17.39 4.20 -14.33
CA PRO A 144 17.45 3.56 -15.63
C PRO A 144 16.48 4.17 -16.64
N PRO A 145 16.69 3.99 -17.95
CA PRO A 145 15.75 4.48 -18.96
C PRO A 145 14.34 3.93 -18.73
N MET A 146 13.37 4.82 -18.63
CA MET A 146 11.97 4.49 -18.37
C MET A 146 11.23 4.16 -19.66
N PRO A 147 10.76 2.92 -19.87
CA PRO A 147 10.10 2.55 -21.13
C PRO A 147 8.72 3.21 -21.34
N GLU A 148 8.08 3.69 -20.26
CA GLU A 148 6.84 4.46 -20.28
C GLU A 148 7.07 5.96 -20.49
N GLY A 149 8.32 6.39 -20.57
CA GLY A 149 8.74 7.77 -20.68
C GLY A 149 9.01 8.44 -19.34
N GLU A 150 9.89 9.42 -19.36
CA GLU A 150 10.23 10.23 -18.19
C GLU A 150 9.07 11.16 -17.80
N PRO A 151 8.88 11.47 -16.49
CA PRO A 151 7.89 12.43 -16.06
C PRO A 151 8.29 13.86 -16.40
N HIS A 152 7.28 14.76 -16.50
CA HIS A 152 7.48 16.20 -16.68
C HIS A 152 7.15 16.99 -15.42
N ILE A 153 6.54 16.33 -14.40
CA ILE A 153 6.29 16.88 -13.08
C ILE A 153 7.40 16.46 -12.13
N GLU A 154 7.57 17.21 -11.05
CA GLU A 154 8.62 16.98 -10.07
C GLU A 154 8.03 16.54 -8.72
N ALA A 155 8.84 15.82 -7.93
CA ALA A 155 8.49 15.49 -6.56
C ALA A 155 8.36 16.75 -5.70
N ALA A 156 7.42 16.74 -4.78
CA ALA A 156 7.25 17.84 -3.84
C ALA A 156 8.45 17.89 -2.85
N PRO A 157 8.87 19.09 -2.45
CA PRO A 157 10.02 19.24 -1.56
C PRO A 157 9.73 18.73 -0.14
N GLY A 158 10.78 18.30 0.57
CA GLY A 158 10.74 17.78 1.93
C GLY A 158 10.93 16.27 1.98
N THR A 159 10.75 15.70 3.14
CA THR A 159 10.89 14.26 3.37
C THR A 159 9.54 13.60 3.58
N ALA A 160 9.42 12.30 3.23
CA ALA A 160 8.20 11.54 3.48
C ALA A 160 7.78 11.56 4.97
N ALA A 161 8.75 11.43 5.89
CA ALA A 161 8.48 11.46 7.32
C ALA A 161 7.85 12.79 7.78
N GLU A 162 8.40 13.93 7.35
CA GLU A 162 7.86 15.26 7.66
C GLU A 162 6.47 15.46 7.05
N PHE A 163 6.26 15.00 5.82
CA PHE A 163 4.96 15.05 5.16
C PHE A 163 3.91 14.24 5.91
N ILE A 164 4.21 13.00 6.32
CA ILE A 164 3.33 12.14 7.11
C ILE A 164 2.94 12.84 8.41
N ILE A 165 3.92 13.34 9.17
CA ILE A 165 3.68 14.08 10.43
C ILE A 165 2.76 15.27 10.19
N LYS A 166 3.10 16.11 9.20
CA LYS A 166 2.31 17.30 8.85
C LYS A 166 0.85 16.96 8.53
N MET A 167 0.61 15.92 7.73
CA MET A 167 -0.75 15.57 7.33
C MET A 167 -1.56 14.96 8.47
N VAL A 168 -0.96 14.12 9.30
CA VAL A 168 -1.62 13.55 10.48
C VAL A 168 -2.00 14.62 11.49
N HIS A 169 -1.14 15.62 11.73
CA HIS A 169 -1.47 16.78 12.56
C HIS A 169 -2.52 17.70 11.96
N LYS A 170 -2.51 17.85 10.63
CA LYS A 170 -3.52 18.67 9.94
C LYS A 170 -4.92 18.07 10.01
N TYR A 171 -5.03 16.75 10.05
CA TYR A 171 -6.29 16.00 10.03
C TYR A 171 -6.33 14.93 11.12
N PRO A 172 -6.30 15.30 12.41
CA PRO A 172 -6.17 14.34 13.51
C PRO A 172 -7.39 13.42 13.58
N GLY A 173 -7.15 12.11 13.61
CA GLY A 173 -8.18 11.08 13.64
C GLY A 173 -8.84 10.77 12.30
N GLU A 174 -8.43 11.43 11.20
CA GLU A 174 -9.06 11.25 9.89
C GLU A 174 -8.17 10.48 8.90
N VAL A 175 -6.83 10.54 9.05
CA VAL A 175 -5.87 10.01 8.07
C VAL A 175 -5.67 8.50 8.26
N VAL A 176 -5.92 7.74 7.21
CA VAL A 176 -5.44 6.36 7.06
C VAL A 176 -4.01 6.43 6.52
N LEU A 177 -3.09 5.80 7.22
CA LEU A 177 -1.73 5.60 6.75
C LEU A 177 -1.67 4.20 6.11
N TRP A 178 -1.33 4.15 4.84
CA TRP A 178 -1.24 2.89 4.10
C TRP A 178 0.19 2.66 3.62
N ALA A 179 0.69 1.43 3.77
CA ALA A 179 2.02 1.01 3.35
C ALA A 179 1.95 -0.26 2.49
N GLY A 180 2.52 -0.19 1.30
CA GLY A 180 2.74 -1.34 0.41
C GLY A 180 4.21 -1.74 0.27
N GLY A 181 5.13 -0.97 0.85
CA GLY A 181 6.57 -1.21 0.83
C GLY A 181 7.20 -1.34 2.22
N PRO A 182 8.55 -1.30 2.31
CA PRO A 182 9.28 -1.27 3.56
C PRO A 182 8.86 -0.10 4.45
N LEU A 183 8.82 -0.31 5.76
CA LEU A 183 8.19 0.63 6.69
C LEU A 183 9.11 1.77 7.15
N THR A 184 10.20 2.02 6.45
CA THR A 184 11.27 2.97 6.82
C THR A 184 10.74 4.39 7.02
N ASN A 185 9.91 4.90 6.10
CA ASN A 185 9.32 6.24 6.20
C ASN A 185 8.47 6.41 7.46
N TYR A 186 7.65 5.41 7.78
CA TYR A 186 6.80 5.43 8.99
C TYR A 186 7.61 5.28 10.27
N ALA A 187 8.68 4.47 10.25
CA ALA A 187 9.58 4.36 11.39
C ALA A 187 10.31 5.68 11.67
N LEU A 188 10.79 6.37 10.64
CA LEU A 188 11.39 7.70 10.77
C LEU A 188 10.38 8.72 11.28
N ALA A 189 9.15 8.74 10.74
CA ALA A 189 8.10 9.62 11.20
C ALA A 189 7.76 9.38 12.70
N LEU A 190 7.65 8.11 13.13
CA LEU A 190 7.42 7.75 14.53
C LEU A 190 8.58 8.13 15.46
N LYS A 191 9.82 8.11 14.97
CA LYS A 191 10.99 8.55 15.76
C LYS A 191 11.04 10.05 15.90
N LEU A 192 10.62 10.80 14.89
CA LEU A 192 10.53 12.26 14.95
C LEU A 192 9.33 12.71 15.78
N ASP A 193 8.19 12.07 15.61
CA ASP A 193 6.95 12.38 16.33
C ASP A 193 6.12 11.12 16.64
N PRO A 194 6.30 10.52 17.83
CA PRO A 194 5.55 9.33 18.22
C PRO A 194 4.02 9.54 18.32
N SER A 195 3.56 10.78 18.40
CA SER A 195 2.13 11.09 18.53
C SER A 195 1.31 10.74 17.30
N ILE A 196 1.95 10.62 16.12
CA ILE A 196 1.27 10.23 14.89
C ILE A 196 0.52 8.90 15.02
N ALA A 197 1.04 7.96 15.81
CA ALA A 197 0.38 6.67 16.03
C ALA A 197 -0.99 6.82 16.69
N THR A 198 -1.15 7.77 17.62
CA THR A 198 -2.41 8.04 18.31
C THR A 198 -3.29 9.04 17.59
N LEU A 199 -2.71 9.85 16.70
CA LEU A 199 -3.43 10.84 15.90
C LEU A 199 -3.96 10.25 14.59
N ALA A 200 -3.30 9.28 13.97
CA ALA A 200 -3.82 8.61 12.80
C ALA A 200 -5.14 7.88 13.08
N LYS A 201 -5.97 7.74 12.05
CA LYS A 201 -7.23 6.98 12.12
C LYS A 201 -6.96 5.48 12.19
N GLU A 202 -6.11 4.99 11.30
CA GLU A 202 -5.75 3.58 11.13
C GLU A 202 -4.41 3.49 10.42
N PHE A 203 -3.65 2.45 10.74
CA PHE A 203 -2.49 2.03 9.96
C PHE A 203 -2.81 0.72 9.22
N VAL A 204 -2.65 0.71 7.91
CA VAL A 204 -2.90 -0.44 7.03
C VAL A 204 -1.63 -0.77 6.29
N MET A 205 -1.22 -2.04 6.26
CA MET A 205 -0.02 -2.44 5.55
C MET A 205 -0.18 -3.78 4.83
N MET A 206 0.45 -3.89 3.68
CA MET A 206 0.83 -5.17 3.11
C MET A 206 2.18 -5.57 3.69
N GLY A 207 2.29 -6.75 4.24
CA GLY A 207 3.55 -7.26 4.77
C GLY A 207 3.39 -8.37 5.78
N GLY A 208 4.52 -9.02 6.06
CA GLY A 208 4.59 -10.17 6.95
C GLY A 208 4.07 -11.47 6.32
N GLY A 209 4.43 -12.59 6.93
CA GLY A 209 4.00 -13.92 6.51
C GLY A 209 3.75 -14.80 7.72
N LEU A 210 2.65 -15.55 7.72
CA LEU A 210 2.25 -16.41 8.82
C LEU A 210 2.50 -17.90 8.51
N TYR A 211 1.81 -18.40 7.51
CA TYR A 211 1.75 -19.81 7.16
C TYR A 211 1.96 -20.07 5.67
N ALA A 212 2.30 -19.03 4.90
CA ALA A 212 2.40 -19.17 3.45
C ALA A 212 3.22 -20.40 3.09
N ASP A 213 2.61 -21.33 2.37
CA ASP A 213 3.24 -22.57 1.96
C ASP A 213 4.33 -22.25 0.93
N LYS A 214 5.50 -22.87 1.09
CA LYS A 214 6.62 -22.77 0.14
C LYS A 214 6.22 -23.06 -1.32
N GLY A 215 5.16 -23.83 -1.52
CA GLY A 215 4.60 -24.11 -2.84
C GLY A 215 3.75 -23.00 -3.44
N ALA A 216 3.27 -22.05 -2.63
CA ALA A 216 2.46 -20.92 -3.06
C ALA A 216 3.30 -19.67 -3.32
N ILE A 217 4.42 -19.54 -2.61
CA ILE A 217 5.44 -18.52 -2.82
C ILE A 217 6.55 -19.20 -3.61
N ASP A 218 7.22 -18.45 -4.45
CA ASP A 218 8.27 -18.93 -5.36
C ASP A 218 9.10 -20.07 -4.78
N PRO A 219 9.35 -21.18 -5.55
CA PRO A 219 10.08 -22.35 -5.10
C PRO A 219 11.46 -22.10 -4.48
N GLY A 220 12.00 -20.88 -4.66
CA GLY A 220 13.29 -20.48 -4.10
C GLY A 220 13.24 -19.73 -2.77
N ALA A 221 12.06 -19.34 -2.28
CA ALA A 221 11.97 -18.63 -1.00
C ALA A 221 12.49 -19.51 0.14
N ILE A 222 13.50 -19.04 0.85
CA ILE A 222 14.18 -19.77 1.93
C ILE A 222 13.24 -19.99 3.12
N ASP A 223 12.39 -19.00 3.41
CA ASP A 223 11.38 -19.06 4.48
C ASP A 223 10.22 -18.14 4.17
N ALA A 224 9.01 -18.71 4.07
CA ALA A 224 7.78 -17.98 3.80
C ALA A 224 7.44 -16.86 4.81
N ARG A 225 7.95 -16.97 6.04
CA ARG A 225 7.76 -15.93 7.07
C ARG A 225 8.70 -14.72 6.92
N ARG A 226 9.63 -14.78 5.98
CA ARG A 226 10.53 -13.67 5.65
C ARG A 226 9.96 -12.97 4.41
N GLU A 227 8.84 -12.27 4.64
CA GLU A 227 8.17 -11.48 3.63
C GLU A 227 9.01 -10.24 3.31
N PHE A 228 9.05 -9.83 2.04
CA PHE A 228 10.01 -8.87 1.52
C PHE A 228 9.95 -7.49 2.17
N ASN A 229 8.77 -6.87 2.28
CA ASN A 229 8.62 -5.51 2.82
C ASN A 229 9.15 -5.40 4.25
N TRP A 230 8.86 -6.39 5.09
CA TRP A 230 9.34 -6.39 6.47
C TRP A 230 10.79 -6.83 6.57
N TRP A 231 11.23 -7.75 5.72
CA TRP A 231 12.62 -8.22 5.73
C TRP A 231 13.59 -7.18 5.18
N PHE A 232 13.18 -6.32 4.24
CA PHE A 232 14.06 -5.30 3.68
C PHE A 232 14.50 -4.29 4.75
N ASP A 233 13.61 -3.91 5.69
CA ASP A 233 13.92 -3.09 6.87
C ASP A 233 13.24 -3.65 8.13
N PRO A 234 13.82 -4.71 8.74
CA PRO A 234 13.21 -5.33 9.92
C PRO A 234 13.13 -4.40 11.13
N GLU A 235 14.08 -3.50 11.30
CA GLU A 235 14.09 -2.54 12.38
C GLU A 235 12.94 -1.54 12.25
N ALA A 236 12.69 -1.06 11.04
CA ALA A 236 11.54 -0.20 10.79
C ALA A 236 10.21 -0.95 11.03
N ALA A 237 10.10 -2.17 10.52
CA ALA A 237 8.91 -2.99 10.76
C ALA A 237 8.65 -3.18 12.25
N ARG A 238 9.69 -3.46 13.05
CA ARG A 238 9.57 -3.59 14.51
C ARG A 238 9.12 -2.30 15.19
N ILE A 239 9.65 -1.15 14.79
CA ILE A 239 9.26 0.16 15.32
C ILE A 239 7.77 0.41 15.06
N VAL A 240 7.33 0.17 13.83
CA VAL A 240 5.95 0.39 13.40
C VAL A 240 4.98 -0.58 14.09
N LEU A 241 5.29 -1.88 14.15
CA LEU A 241 4.45 -2.90 14.79
C LEU A 241 4.23 -2.65 16.29
N ARG A 242 5.21 -2.07 16.96
CA ARG A 242 5.15 -1.77 18.40
C ARG A 242 4.56 -0.40 18.74
N ALA A 243 4.32 0.44 17.75
CA ALA A 243 3.74 1.76 17.97
C ALA A 243 2.28 1.67 18.48
N PRO A 244 1.82 2.63 19.29
CA PRO A 244 0.49 2.58 19.92
C PRO A 244 -0.62 3.05 18.96
N TRP A 245 -0.73 2.43 17.79
CA TRP A 245 -1.79 2.71 16.84
C TRP A 245 -3.17 2.44 17.43
N LYS A 246 -4.17 3.24 17.06
CA LYS A 246 -5.57 3.00 17.43
C LYS A 246 -6.12 1.72 16.77
N LYS A 247 -5.74 1.50 15.52
CA LYS A 247 -6.12 0.34 14.74
C LYS A 247 -5.00 0.01 13.76
N VAL A 248 -4.66 -1.28 13.66
CA VAL A 248 -3.70 -1.82 12.69
C VAL A 248 -4.39 -2.92 11.91
N THR A 249 -4.30 -2.84 10.60
CA THR A 249 -4.73 -3.91 9.68
C THR A 249 -3.55 -4.36 8.85
N ILE A 250 -3.32 -5.67 8.82
CA ILE A 250 -2.21 -6.30 8.10
C ILE A 250 -2.78 -7.25 7.05
N THR A 251 -2.33 -7.08 5.82
CA THR A 251 -2.58 -7.95 4.67
C THR A 251 -1.29 -8.73 4.40
N PRO A 252 -1.09 -9.93 5.00
CA PRO A 252 0.15 -10.66 4.83
C PRO A 252 0.22 -11.35 3.46
N ILE A 253 1.42 -11.83 3.11
CA ILE A 253 1.67 -12.59 1.88
C ILE A 253 0.73 -13.79 1.73
N ASP A 254 0.26 -14.37 2.83
CA ASP A 254 -0.66 -15.52 2.90
C ASP A 254 -1.98 -15.29 2.16
N ILE A 255 -2.47 -14.05 2.10
CA ILE A 255 -3.69 -13.71 1.37
C ILE A 255 -3.35 -13.26 -0.06
N SER A 256 -2.26 -12.53 -0.25
CA SER A 256 -1.85 -12.00 -1.56
C SER A 256 -1.60 -13.11 -2.58
N VAL A 257 -1.02 -14.25 -2.16
CA VAL A 257 -0.80 -15.41 -3.05
C VAL A 257 -2.08 -16.10 -3.52
N LYS A 258 -3.25 -15.73 -2.99
CA LYS A 258 -4.56 -16.23 -3.43
C LYS A 258 -5.12 -15.50 -4.64
N THR A 259 -4.51 -14.39 -5.04
CA THR A 259 -4.97 -13.55 -6.15
C THR A 259 -3.89 -13.36 -7.19
N ARG A 260 -4.32 -13.28 -8.45
CA ARG A 260 -3.40 -13.12 -9.58
C ARG A 260 -3.99 -12.15 -10.61
N PHE A 261 -3.15 -11.24 -11.10
CA PHE A 261 -3.40 -10.55 -12.35
C PHE A 261 -3.15 -11.54 -13.51
N THR A 262 -4.15 -11.76 -14.35
CA THR A 262 -4.07 -12.79 -15.43
C THR A 262 -4.12 -12.13 -16.81
N ASN A 263 -3.72 -12.90 -17.85
CA ASN A 263 -3.86 -12.42 -19.22
C ASN A 263 -5.34 -12.19 -19.60
N GLU A 264 -6.28 -12.95 -19.07
CA GLU A 264 -7.72 -12.78 -19.30
C GLU A 264 -8.22 -11.48 -18.65
N MET A 265 -7.77 -11.19 -17.44
CA MET A 265 -8.08 -9.91 -16.76
C MET A 265 -7.49 -8.75 -17.54
N LYS A 266 -6.22 -8.82 -17.93
CA LYS A 266 -5.54 -7.82 -18.75
C LYS A 266 -6.32 -7.56 -20.06
N ALA A 267 -6.67 -8.60 -20.81
CA ALA A 267 -7.44 -8.49 -22.04
C ALA A 267 -8.86 -7.91 -21.83
N THR A 268 -9.42 -8.10 -20.65
CA THR A 268 -10.72 -7.50 -20.28
C THR A 268 -10.59 -6.01 -19.98
N ILE A 269 -9.60 -5.63 -19.22
CA ILE A 269 -9.31 -4.25 -18.83
C ILE A 269 -8.95 -3.42 -20.08
N SER A 270 -8.13 -3.96 -20.98
CA SER A 270 -7.66 -3.27 -22.19
C SER A 270 -8.79 -2.80 -23.11
N LYS A 271 -9.97 -3.43 -23.04
CA LYS A 271 -11.14 -3.02 -23.86
C LYS A 271 -11.68 -1.63 -23.52
N ALA A 272 -11.34 -1.07 -22.37
CA ALA A 272 -11.80 0.25 -21.97
C ALA A 272 -11.08 1.39 -22.71
N ASN A 273 -9.91 1.12 -23.31
CA ASN A 273 -9.12 2.07 -24.13
C ASN A 273 -8.91 3.42 -23.41
N THR A 274 -8.53 3.38 -22.13
CA THR A 274 -8.12 4.56 -21.37
C THR A 274 -6.59 4.58 -21.28
N PRO A 275 -5.94 5.74 -21.02
CA PRO A 275 -4.49 5.78 -20.80
C PRO A 275 -4.00 4.81 -19.73
N ILE A 276 -4.77 4.60 -18.65
CA ILE A 276 -4.43 3.59 -17.62
C ILE A 276 -4.50 2.18 -18.19
N THR A 277 -5.55 1.83 -18.94
CA THR A 277 -5.68 0.48 -19.48
C THR A 277 -4.68 0.20 -20.60
N GLU A 278 -4.30 1.20 -21.38
CA GLU A 278 -3.21 1.11 -22.36
C GLU A 278 -1.85 0.89 -21.65
N TYR A 279 -1.62 1.61 -20.55
CA TYR A 279 -0.44 1.44 -19.73
C TYR A 279 -0.36 0.02 -19.14
N LEU A 280 -1.45 -0.47 -18.53
CA LEU A 280 -1.51 -1.83 -17.99
C LEU A 280 -1.37 -2.90 -19.08
N ASP A 281 -1.96 -2.69 -20.25
CA ASP A 281 -1.83 -3.61 -21.39
C ASP A 281 -0.39 -3.71 -21.88
N LYS A 282 0.31 -2.60 -21.94
CA LYS A 282 1.67 -2.55 -22.44
C LYS A 282 2.69 -3.09 -21.44
N TYR A 283 2.53 -2.80 -20.15
CA TYR A 283 3.60 -2.99 -19.17
C TYR A 283 3.29 -4.04 -18.12
N SER A 284 2.01 -4.31 -17.78
CA SER A 284 1.71 -5.29 -16.74
C SER A 284 1.84 -6.73 -17.25
N LEU A 285 2.33 -7.58 -16.40
CA LEU A 285 2.51 -9.01 -16.66
C LEU A 285 1.71 -9.85 -15.67
N PRO A 286 1.31 -11.06 -16.05
CA PRO A 286 0.65 -11.97 -15.15
C PRO A 286 1.50 -12.26 -13.91
N GLY A 287 0.93 -12.08 -12.72
CA GLY A 287 1.64 -12.25 -11.47
C GLY A 287 0.69 -12.23 -10.27
N TYR A 288 1.23 -12.34 -9.07
CA TYR A 288 0.45 -12.15 -7.85
C TYR A 288 0.07 -10.67 -7.71
N MET A 289 -1.09 -10.44 -7.10
CA MET A 289 -1.55 -9.09 -6.73
C MET A 289 -1.23 -8.90 -5.24
N TRP A 290 -0.01 -8.34 -5.00
CA TRP A 290 0.54 -8.28 -3.66
C TRP A 290 -0.16 -7.25 -2.79
N ASP A 291 -0.30 -6.00 -3.29
CA ASP A 291 -0.66 -4.82 -2.52
C ASP A 291 -2.09 -4.33 -2.77
N GLU A 292 -2.64 -4.65 -3.93
CA GLU A 292 -3.95 -4.16 -4.38
C GLU A 292 -5.06 -4.57 -3.41
N ILE A 293 -4.94 -5.74 -2.75
CA ILE A 293 -5.92 -6.24 -1.78
C ILE A 293 -6.04 -5.30 -0.59
N ALA A 294 -4.92 -4.83 -0.04
CA ALA A 294 -4.89 -3.97 1.13
C ALA A 294 -5.62 -2.63 0.87
N GLY A 295 -5.44 -2.06 -0.34
CA GLY A 295 -6.16 -0.87 -0.80
C GLY A 295 -7.65 -1.16 -1.08
N ALA A 296 -7.93 -2.26 -1.78
CA ALA A 296 -9.29 -2.67 -2.14
C ALA A 296 -10.15 -2.98 -0.90
N ALA A 297 -9.57 -3.55 0.15
CA ALA A 297 -10.27 -3.83 1.41
C ALA A 297 -10.72 -2.56 2.15
N LEU A 298 -10.06 -1.43 1.95
CA LEU A 298 -10.53 -0.12 2.45
C LEU A 298 -11.74 0.40 1.64
N ILE A 299 -11.85 0.03 0.36
CA ILE A 299 -12.98 0.38 -0.49
C ILE A 299 -14.20 -0.49 -0.16
N ASP A 300 -14.01 -1.80 -0.13
CA ASP A 300 -15.04 -2.78 0.21
C ASP A 300 -14.49 -3.83 1.19
N PRO A 301 -14.67 -3.61 2.51
CA PRO A 301 -14.20 -4.57 3.52
C PRO A 301 -14.80 -5.98 3.37
N SER A 302 -15.90 -6.14 2.65
CA SER A 302 -16.56 -7.44 2.48
C SER A 302 -15.88 -8.36 1.45
N ILE A 303 -14.81 -7.89 0.80
CA ILE A 303 -13.91 -8.79 0.05
C ILE A 303 -13.10 -9.69 0.98
N ILE A 304 -12.88 -9.28 2.23
CA ILE A 304 -12.16 -10.07 3.21
C ILE A 304 -13.12 -11.01 3.91
N THR A 305 -12.93 -12.31 3.71
CA THR A 305 -13.78 -13.38 4.25
C THR A 305 -13.18 -14.02 5.50
N GLY A 306 -11.87 -13.84 5.74
CA GLY A 306 -11.20 -14.35 6.92
C GLY A 306 -10.22 -13.32 7.52
N GLN A 307 -10.38 -13.05 8.82
CA GLN A 307 -9.49 -12.19 9.58
C GLN A 307 -9.47 -12.59 11.05
N LYS A 308 -8.39 -12.31 11.75
CA LYS A 308 -8.25 -12.54 13.19
C LYS A 308 -7.30 -11.53 13.84
N GLN A 309 -7.46 -11.37 15.16
CA GLN A 309 -6.52 -10.57 15.95
C GLN A 309 -5.28 -11.43 16.27
N LEU A 310 -4.09 -10.89 16.05
CA LEU A 310 -2.82 -11.50 16.46
C LEU A 310 -1.91 -10.43 17.05
N TYR A 311 -1.07 -10.81 18.01
CA TYR A 311 0.11 -10.04 18.31
C TYR A 311 1.15 -10.30 17.23
N MET A 312 1.76 -9.24 16.71
CA MET A 312 2.73 -9.32 15.62
C MET A 312 4.02 -8.62 16.01
N ASP A 313 5.13 -9.20 15.59
CA ASP A 313 6.47 -8.63 15.70
C ASP A 313 7.36 -9.19 14.59
N ILE A 314 8.61 -8.78 14.58
CA ILE A 314 9.63 -9.27 13.66
C ILE A 314 10.93 -9.56 14.41
N ASP A 315 11.64 -10.59 13.99
CA ASP A 315 12.95 -10.92 14.53
C ASP A 315 14.03 -9.99 13.96
N ILE A 316 14.71 -9.26 14.85
CA ILE A 316 15.83 -8.37 14.49
C ILE A 316 17.17 -8.85 15.04
N ASP A 317 17.24 -10.05 15.61
CA ASP A 317 18.50 -10.64 15.98
C ASP A 317 19.23 -11.11 14.71
N HIS A 318 20.45 -10.64 14.50
CA HIS A 318 21.23 -10.88 13.28
C HIS A 318 21.70 -12.35 13.12
N GLY A 319 20.82 -13.31 13.43
CA GLY A 319 21.00 -14.75 13.26
C GLY A 319 20.20 -15.29 12.06
N ALA A 320 20.02 -16.60 12.05
CA ALA A 320 19.29 -17.31 10.98
C ALA A 320 17.82 -16.87 10.82
N SER A 321 17.22 -16.27 11.84
CA SER A 321 15.84 -15.79 11.81
C SER A 321 15.67 -14.29 11.55
N TYR A 322 16.74 -13.55 11.32
CA TYR A 322 16.68 -12.12 11.03
C TYR A 322 15.65 -11.81 9.93
N GLY A 323 14.76 -10.88 10.20
CA GLY A 323 13.68 -10.49 9.29
C GLY A 323 12.49 -11.44 9.23
N LYS A 324 12.39 -12.45 10.11
CA LYS A 324 11.21 -13.32 10.16
C LYS A 324 10.07 -12.70 10.94
N THR A 325 8.86 -12.84 10.41
CA THR A 325 7.61 -12.52 11.10
C THR A 325 7.43 -13.40 12.33
N LEU A 326 7.11 -12.78 13.45
CA LEU A 326 6.73 -13.43 14.71
C LEU A 326 5.27 -13.09 15.00
N PHE A 327 4.50 -14.08 15.47
CA PHE A 327 3.10 -13.85 15.81
C PHE A 327 2.62 -14.76 16.93
N TRP A 328 1.63 -14.27 17.70
CA TRP A 328 1.07 -15.00 18.84
C TRP A 328 -0.46 -14.86 18.86
N ASP A 329 -1.11 -15.92 19.33
CA ASP A 329 -2.56 -15.90 19.60
C ASP A 329 -2.88 -14.86 20.69
N PRO A 330 -4.01 -14.15 20.63
CA PRO A 330 -4.42 -13.16 21.63
C PRO A 330 -4.49 -13.69 23.08
N LYS A 331 -4.62 -15.01 23.25
CA LYS A 331 -4.65 -15.66 24.56
C LYS A 331 -3.26 -15.89 25.15
N THR A 332 -2.20 -15.70 24.35
CA THR A 332 -0.83 -15.86 24.81
C THR A 332 -0.45 -14.69 25.68
N GLU A 333 0.16 -14.96 26.83
CA GLU A 333 0.79 -13.89 27.61
C GLU A 333 2.02 -13.39 26.88
N VAL A 334 2.01 -12.11 26.53
CA VAL A 334 3.07 -11.46 25.74
C VAL A 334 3.55 -10.19 26.45
N PRO A 335 4.75 -9.71 26.13
CA PRO A 335 5.24 -8.44 26.64
C PRO A 335 4.30 -7.27 26.27
N PRO A 336 4.13 -6.26 27.15
CA PRO A 336 3.16 -5.19 26.99
C PRO A 336 3.42 -4.25 25.80
N TYR A 337 4.61 -4.30 25.23
CA TYR A 337 4.96 -3.54 24.02
C TYR A 337 4.42 -4.17 22.73
N LEU A 338 4.01 -5.45 22.72
CA LEU A 338 3.36 -6.06 21.58
C LEU A 338 1.92 -5.58 21.47
N LYS A 339 1.49 -5.30 20.24
CA LYS A 339 0.16 -4.78 19.95
C LYS A 339 -0.63 -5.76 19.10
N LEU A 340 -1.94 -5.80 19.36
CA LEU A 340 -2.86 -6.56 18.52
C LEU A 340 -3.04 -5.87 17.17
N ALA A 341 -2.97 -6.66 16.12
CA ALA A 341 -3.31 -6.25 14.76
C ALA A 341 -4.46 -7.09 14.23
N ASN A 342 -5.28 -6.52 13.37
CA ASN A 342 -6.27 -7.23 12.58
C ASN A 342 -5.59 -7.82 11.35
N VAL A 343 -5.37 -9.12 11.33
CA VAL A 343 -4.65 -9.82 10.27
C VAL A 343 -5.64 -10.51 9.36
N GLN A 344 -5.58 -10.17 8.08
CA GLN A 344 -6.42 -10.73 7.02
C GLN A 344 -5.77 -11.99 6.46
N PHE A 345 -6.53 -13.06 6.22
CA PHE A 345 -5.97 -14.32 5.73
C PHE A 345 -6.85 -15.03 4.70
N ASP A 346 -8.06 -14.52 4.43
CA ASP A 346 -8.91 -15.07 3.40
C ASP A 346 -9.72 -14.01 2.67
N ILE A 347 -10.06 -14.27 1.40
CA ILE A 347 -10.62 -13.30 0.47
C ILE A 347 -11.64 -13.94 -0.47
N ASP A 348 -12.70 -13.21 -0.78
CA ASP A 348 -13.54 -13.45 -1.95
C ASP A 348 -12.84 -12.90 -3.19
N ALA A 349 -12.06 -13.75 -3.86
CA ALA A 349 -11.26 -13.36 -5.00
C ALA A 349 -12.10 -12.87 -6.19
N GLU A 350 -13.29 -13.44 -6.42
CA GLU A 350 -14.17 -13.02 -7.52
C GLU A 350 -14.67 -11.59 -7.30
N LYS A 351 -15.08 -11.30 -6.07
CA LYS A 351 -15.52 -9.95 -5.68
C LYS A 351 -14.38 -8.94 -5.76
N PHE A 352 -13.18 -9.32 -5.34
CA PHE A 352 -11.99 -8.50 -5.47
C PHE A 352 -11.65 -8.22 -6.94
N TYR A 353 -11.63 -9.24 -7.80
CA TYR A 353 -11.34 -9.08 -9.23
C TYR A 353 -12.37 -8.18 -9.93
N LYS A 354 -13.65 -8.33 -9.55
CA LYS A 354 -14.68 -7.41 -10.07
C LYS A 354 -14.41 -5.98 -9.66
N LEU A 355 -14.17 -5.72 -8.38
CA LEU A 355 -13.87 -4.38 -7.87
C LEU A 355 -12.63 -3.78 -8.57
N TYR A 356 -11.55 -4.55 -8.67
CA TYR A 356 -10.32 -4.13 -9.32
C TYR A 356 -10.55 -3.79 -10.79
N THR A 357 -11.22 -4.67 -11.54
CA THR A 357 -11.53 -4.42 -12.96
C THR A 357 -12.41 -3.18 -13.14
N ASP A 358 -13.43 -3.02 -12.30
CA ASP A 358 -14.31 -1.85 -12.32
C ASP A 358 -13.53 -0.54 -12.05
N LEU A 359 -12.52 -0.57 -11.17
CA LEU A 359 -11.64 0.58 -10.91
C LEU A 359 -10.74 0.89 -12.12
N MET A 360 -10.02 -0.11 -12.63
CA MET A 360 -9.05 0.10 -13.70
C MET A 360 -9.69 0.55 -15.02
N THR A 361 -10.95 0.19 -15.26
CA THR A 361 -11.68 0.54 -16.49
C THR A 361 -12.45 1.86 -16.41
N ARG A 362 -12.44 2.55 -15.26
CA ARG A 362 -13.11 3.84 -15.13
C ARG A 362 -12.48 4.91 -16.01
N PRO A 363 -13.28 5.86 -16.51
CA PRO A 363 -12.73 7.05 -17.14
C PRO A 363 -11.76 7.76 -16.19
N ILE A 364 -10.69 8.29 -16.76
CA ILE A 364 -9.75 9.12 -16.01
C ILE A 364 -10.42 10.44 -15.67
N GLY A 365 -10.34 10.85 -14.42
CA GLY A 365 -10.89 12.12 -13.95
C GLY A 365 -10.45 12.48 -12.54
N LYS A 366 -10.53 13.78 -12.23
CA LYS A 366 -10.47 14.24 -10.85
C LYS A 366 -11.80 13.84 -10.19
N HIS A 367 -11.73 13.01 -9.20
CA HIS A 367 -12.89 12.58 -8.41
C HIS A 367 -13.10 13.47 -7.19
#